data_915c7893bb81efe0325bbd78bfd15854
#
_entry.id   915c7893bb81efe0325bbd78bfd15854
#
_cell.length_a   1.000
_cell.length_b   1.000
_cell.length_c   1.000
_cell.angle_alpha   90.00
_cell.angle_beta   90.00
_cell.angle_gamma   90.00
#
_symmetry.space_group_name_H-M   'P 1'
#
loop_
_entity.id
_entity.type
_entity.pdbx_description
1 polymer ?
#
loop_
_entity_poly.entity_id
_entity_poly.type
_entity_poly.pdbx_seq_one_letter_code
_entity_poly.pdbx_strand_id
1 'polypeptide(L)'
;MQEDSADSAYRADDDTVPEESSQSSALPPLSTEARTIDYKGSVSVDWLTASSDAIYLLSRERDGGSGILKMKPGEADGEVLQVTAPDGMVFSVMTTDEQGNLYVVAEDRDIEAVMKDDEVVCPTEHCEVWRVSPSGEVAAKLDISEYVKQEVFSPRMIAVAGNGDIYLSTQNDGTAVLAFDAEGNFLNKISYDYKVYTLRTAMGRGRDGKVYAVLWDSIANDGTSVIVELDGRNGSIGDVTSFLLHSDGSFYNCVCPGRDCDLVIFGGQGILGYDLGSASIKWKVSAGELPFSTEGYFPMVTLPDGRVLFLDRNYKWDEDDPTNMWVVAEGTKFHYVPAARQ
;
A
#
# COMPACT_ATOMS: atom_id res chain seq x y z
N MET A 1 71.66 -36.56 19.73
CA MET A 1 72.50 -36.43 18.57
C MET A 1 71.59 -35.76 17.55
N GLN A 2 71.89 -34.55 17.38
CA GLN A 2 71.45 -33.52 16.45
C GLN A 2 69.93 -33.49 16.04
N GLU A 3 69.33 -32.53 16.63
CA GLU A 3 68.09 -31.88 16.24
C GLU A 3 68.30 -31.02 14.99
N ASP A 4 67.44 -31.15 14.03
CA ASP A 4 67.32 -30.17 12.95
C ASP A 4 65.91 -29.56 13.01
N SER A 5 65.89 -28.32 13.40
CA SER A 5 64.76 -27.44 13.41
C SER A 5 64.56 -26.87 12.00
N ALA A 6 63.37 -27.11 11.40
CA ALA A 6 62.93 -26.44 10.19
C ALA A 6 61.91 -25.35 10.54
N ASP A 7 62.36 -24.14 10.37
CA ASP A 7 61.64 -22.89 10.54
C ASP A 7 60.74 -22.70 9.30
N SER A 8 59.40 -22.78 9.47
CA SER A 8 58.43 -22.54 8.43
C SER A 8 57.79 -21.14 8.61
N ALA A 9 58.34 -20.18 7.90
CA ALA A 9 57.81 -18.83 7.82
C ALA A 9 56.40 -18.81 7.18
N TYR A 10 55.40 -18.56 7.97
CA TYR A 10 54.03 -18.30 7.51
C TYR A 10 53.99 -16.88 6.95
N ARG A 11 53.83 -16.75 5.62
CA ARG A 11 53.44 -15.49 4.97
C ARG A 11 51.96 -15.24 5.21
N ALA A 12 51.65 -14.18 5.92
CA ALA A 12 50.30 -13.62 5.97
C ALA A 12 50.02 -12.95 4.61
N ASP A 13 49.10 -13.53 3.85
CA ASP A 13 48.52 -12.86 2.71
C ASP A 13 47.56 -11.78 3.25
N ASP A 14 47.84 -10.57 2.85
CA ASP A 14 47.08 -9.34 3.16
C ASP A 14 45.83 -9.32 2.26
N ASP A 15 44.76 -10.03 2.67
CA ASP A 15 43.43 -9.96 2.06
C ASP A 15 42.78 -8.63 2.48
N THR A 16 43.09 -7.57 1.77
CA THR A 16 42.32 -6.34 1.79
C THR A 16 40.96 -6.59 1.15
N VAL A 17 39.99 -6.91 2.00
CA VAL A 17 38.55 -6.88 1.62
C VAL A 17 38.23 -5.44 1.24
N PRO A 18 37.68 -5.18 0.04
CA PRO A 18 37.23 -3.84 -0.30
C PRO A 18 36.07 -3.48 0.65
N GLU A 19 36.25 -2.43 1.45
CA GLU A 19 35.13 -1.77 2.13
C GLU A 19 34.15 -1.28 1.04
N GLU A 20 33.07 -2.03 0.83
CA GLU A 20 31.89 -1.48 0.15
C GLU A 20 31.41 -0.28 0.95
N SER A 21 31.75 0.89 0.48
CA SER A 21 31.21 2.14 0.99
C SER A 21 29.70 2.15 0.73
N SER A 22 28.93 1.72 1.71
CA SER A 22 27.49 1.99 1.77
C SER A 22 27.33 3.51 1.86
N GLN A 23 27.21 4.16 0.70
CA GLN A 23 26.75 5.53 0.65
C GLN A 23 25.29 5.51 1.13
N SER A 24 25.10 5.73 2.42
CA SER A 24 23.82 6.16 2.98
C SER A 24 23.47 7.48 2.27
N SER A 25 22.67 7.40 1.22
CA SER A 25 22.13 8.60 0.58
C SER A 25 21.28 9.31 1.60
N ALA A 26 21.74 10.44 2.10
CA ALA A 26 20.97 11.27 3.01
C ALA A 26 19.60 11.59 2.36
N LEU A 27 18.54 11.41 3.14
CA LEU A 27 17.18 11.73 2.66
C LEU A 27 17.15 13.19 2.17
N PRO A 28 16.44 13.49 1.06
CA PRO A 28 16.30 14.85 0.56
C PRO A 28 15.68 15.76 1.62
N PRO A 29 15.90 17.07 1.59
CA PRO A 29 15.28 18.01 2.53
C PRO A 29 13.75 17.93 2.45
N LEU A 30 13.05 18.26 3.55
CA LEU A 30 11.59 18.35 3.55
C LEU A 30 11.11 19.39 2.57
N SER A 31 10.16 19.04 1.71
CA SER A 31 9.52 19.96 0.78
C SER A 31 8.28 20.58 1.41
N THR A 32 8.17 21.91 1.32
CA THR A 32 6.98 22.67 1.73
C THR A 32 6.12 23.11 0.54
N GLU A 33 6.50 22.70 -0.68
CA GLU A 33 5.82 23.11 -1.89
C GLU A 33 4.69 22.14 -2.25
N ALA A 34 3.45 22.65 -2.26
CA ALA A 34 2.31 21.94 -2.83
C ALA A 34 2.34 22.04 -4.35
N ARG A 35 2.03 20.95 -5.04
CA ARG A 35 1.99 20.92 -6.51
C ARG A 35 0.89 19.99 -7.00
N THR A 36 0.20 20.40 -8.06
CA THR A 36 -0.71 19.55 -8.84
C THR A 36 -0.16 19.37 -10.24
N ILE A 37 -0.14 18.14 -10.75
CA ILE A 37 0.32 17.78 -12.08
C ILE A 37 -0.78 17.01 -12.78
N ASP A 38 -1.19 17.45 -13.97
CA ASP A 38 -2.08 16.69 -14.82
C ASP A 38 -1.33 15.50 -15.43
N TYR A 39 -1.90 14.30 -15.27
CA TYR A 39 -1.36 13.11 -15.93
C TYR A 39 -1.56 13.21 -17.44
N LYS A 40 -0.51 12.95 -18.20
CA LYS A 40 -0.48 13.09 -19.67
C LYS A 40 -0.42 11.77 -20.42
N GLY A 41 -0.37 10.66 -19.70
CA GLY A 41 -0.37 9.34 -20.32
C GLY A 41 -1.68 9.01 -21.03
N SER A 42 -1.62 8.07 -21.96
CA SER A 42 -2.75 7.62 -22.77
C SER A 42 -3.61 6.52 -22.12
N VAL A 43 -3.12 5.93 -21.05
CA VAL A 43 -3.79 4.83 -20.32
C VAL A 43 -4.44 5.33 -19.04
N SER A 44 -5.52 4.69 -18.62
CA SER A 44 -6.13 4.94 -17.31
C SER A 44 -5.21 4.48 -16.18
N VAL A 45 -5.20 5.19 -15.06
CA VAL A 45 -4.40 4.85 -13.87
C VAL A 45 -5.34 4.63 -12.71
N ASP A 46 -5.26 3.46 -12.09
CA ASP A 46 -6.19 3.05 -11.03
C ASP A 46 -5.57 3.02 -9.64
N TRP A 47 -4.26 2.84 -9.55
CA TRP A 47 -3.54 2.72 -8.28
C TRP A 47 -2.15 3.33 -8.36
N LEU A 48 -1.58 3.71 -7.21
CA LEU A 48 -0.20 4.14 -7.11
C LEU A 48 0.48 3.57 -5.85
N THR A 49 1.79 3.42 -5.96
CA THR A 49 2.69 3.23 -4.82
C THR A 49 4.03 3.90 -5.14
N ALA A 50 4.94 4.01 -4.17
CA ALA A 50 6.25 4.59 -4.42
C ALA A 50 7.35 3.88 -3.64
N SER A 51 8.53 3.87 -4.22
CA SER A 51 9.81 3.61 -3.55
C SER A 51 10.55 4.92 -3.26
N SER A 52 11.81 4.82 -2.83
CA SER A 52 12.66 5.99 -2.56
C SER A 52 12.91 6.88 -3.78
N ASP A 53 12.86 6.34 -4.99
CA ASP A 53 13.32 6.97 -6.22
C ASP A 53 12.31 6.94 -7.38
N ALA A 54 11.21 6.20 -7.22
CA ALA A 54 10.22 6.03 -8.27
C ALA A 54 8.79 5.97 -7.71
N ILE A 55 7.85 6.41 -8.54
CA ILE A 55 6.42 6.21 -8.37
C ILE A 55 6.01 5.13 -9.36
N TYR A 56 5.21 4.17 -8.91
CA TYR A 56 4.65 3.13 -9.74
C TYR A 56 3.14 3.31 -9.84
N LEU A 57 2.64 3.19 -11.04
CA LEU A 57 1.22 3.38 -11.37
C LEU A 57 0.69 2.08 -11.93
N LEU A 58 -0.44 1.64 -11.41
CA LEU A 58 -1.20 0.55 -12.01
C LEU A 58 -2.04 1.13 -13.13
N SER A 59 -1.78 0.71 -14.36
CA SER A 59 -2.54 1.13 -15.54
C SER A 59 -3.58 0.10 -15.94
N ARG A 60 -4.67 0.59 -16.49
CA ARG A 60 -5.72 -0.26 -17.06
C ARG A 60 -5.96 0.15 -18.52
N GLU A 61 -5.91 -0.81 -19.42
CA GLU A 61 -6.19 -0.62 -20.83
C GLU A 61 -7.68 -0.77 -21.13
N ARG A 62 -8.14 -0.19 -22.23
CA ARG A 62 -9.57 -0.23 -22.62
C ARG A 62 -10.08 -1.63 -22.95
N ASP A 63 -9.20 -2.51 -23.41
CA ASP A 63 -9.49 -3.92 -23.70
C ASP A 63 -9.44 -4.81 -22.45
N GLY A 64 -9.23 -4.19 -21.28
CA GLY A 64 -9.15 -4.84 -19.99
C GLY A 64 -7.78 -5.38 -19.62
N GLY A 65 -6.73 -5.12 -20.39
CA GLY A 65 -5.34 -5.38 -20.00
C GLY A 65 -4.92 -4.50 -18.82
N SER A 66 -3.96 -4.95 -18.04
CA SER A 66 -3.36 -4.15 -16.98
C SER A 66 -1.85 -4.29 -16.98
N GLY A 67 -1.17 -3.19 -16.67
CA GLY A 67 0.28 -3.12 -16.63
C GLY A 67 0.76 -2.14 -15.57
N ILE A 68 2.07 -2.01 -15.44
CA ILE A 68 2.70 -1.14 -14.47
C ILE A 68 3.51 -0.08 -15.22
N LEU A 69 3.28 1.19 -14.86
CA LEU A 69 4.08 2.31 -15.30
C LEU A 69 5.03 2.73 -14.17
N LYS A 70 6.23 3.13 -14.54
CA LYS A 70 7.22 3.73 -13.63
C LYS A 70 7.46 5.18 -14.03
N MET A 71 7.39 6.09 -13.07
CA MET A 71 7.68 7.50 -13.29
C MET A 71 8.53 8.06 -12.15
N LYS A 72 9.22 9.16 -12.42
CA LYS A 72 9.94 9.89 -11.37
C LYS A 72 9.01 10.88 -10.66
N PRO A 73 9.26 11.16 -9.38
CA PRO A 73 8.53 12.21 -8.69
C PRO A 73 8.58 13.55 -9.44
N GLY A 74 7.40 14.13 -9.70
CA GLY A 74 7.28 15.41 -10.40
C GLY A 74 7.13 15.31 -11.92
N GLU A 75 7.22 14.15 -12.53
CA GLU A 75 6.86 13.91 -13.93
C GLU A 75 5.35 13.80 -14.12
N ALA A 76 4.89 13.98 -15.35
CA ALA A 76 3.47 13.95 -15.71
C ALA A 76 3.07 12.67 -16.46
N ASP A 77 4.03 11.83 -16.79
CA ASP A 77 3.87 10.58 -17.53
C ASP A 77 4.90 9.56 -17.06
N GLY A 78 4.64 8.28 -17.32
CA GLY A 78 5.50 7.17 -16.94
C GLY A 78 5.90 6.29 -18.12
N GLU A 79 7.01 5.61 -17.98
CA GLU A 79 7.43 4.53 -18.88
C GLU A 79 6.78 3.21 -18.46
N VAL A 80 6.44 2.38 -19.45
CA VAL A 80 5.85 1.07 -19.20
C VAL A 80 6.94 0.12 -18.72
N LEU A 81 6.76 -0.47 -17.54
CA LEU A 81 7.51 -1.66 -17.15
C LEU A 81 7.00 -2.85 -17.99
N GLN A 82 7.94 -3.72 -18.41
CA GLN A 82 7.60 -4.92 -19.19
C GLN A 82 6.97 -6.01 -18.30
N VAL A 83 5.96 -5.62 -17.52
CA VAL A 83 5.22 -6.48 -16.61
C VAL A 83 3.74 -6.29 -16.89
N THR A 84 3.11 -7.34 -17.39
CA THR A 84 1.69 -7.37 -17.72
C THR A 84 1.03 -8.56 -17.05
N ALA A 85 -0.22 -8.41 -16.65
CA ALA A 85 -1.00 -9.50 -16.11
C ALA A 85 -1.18 -10.62 -17.17
N PRO A 86 -1.27 -11.90 -16.78
CA PRO A 86 -1.59 -12.99 -17.69
C PRO A 86 -2.94 -12.81 -18.36
N ASP A 87 -3.15 -13.54 -19.47
CA ASP A 87 -4.44 -13.60 -20.13
C ASP A 87 -5.53 -14.06 -19.15
N GLY A 88 -6.63 -13.33 -19.10
CA GLY A 88 -7.74 -13.59 -18.19
C GLY A 88 -7.56 -13.02 -16.78
N MET A 89 -6.41 -12.45 -16.47
CA MET A 89 -6.14 -11.82 -15.17
C MET A 89 -5.93 -10.31 -15.31
N VAL A 90 -6.09 -9.61 -14.21
CA VAL A 90 -5.79 -8.17 -14.07
C VAL A 90 -4.95 -7.93 -12.82
N PHE A 91 -4.13 -6.89 -12.85
CA PHE A 91 -3.53 -6.36 -11.64
C PHE A 91 -4.56 -5.45 -10.92
N SER A 92 -4.79 -5.69 -9.65
CA SER A 92 -5.83 -4.98 -8.89
C SER A 92 -5.29 -3.99 -7.86
N VAL A 93 -4.31 -4.38 -7.09
CA VAL A 93 -3.68 -3.54 -6.07
C VAL A 93 -2.18 -3.82 -6.00
N MET A 94 -1.42 -2.83 -5.54
CA MET A 94 0.03 -2.99 -5.37
C MET A 94 0.59 -2.15 -4.22
N THR A 95 1.75 -2.57 -3.72
CA THR A 95 2.54 -1.85 -2.72
C THR A 95 4.04 -2.03 -2.99
N THR A 96 4.89 -1.33 -2.23
CA THR A 96 6.34 -1.52 -2.27
C THR A 96 6.87 -1.94 -0.89
N ASP A 97 7.92 -2.74 -0.87
CA ASP A 97 8.74 -2.96 0.32
C ASP A 97 9.80 -1.84 0.50
N GLU A 98 10.63 -1.97 1.53
CA GLU A 98 11.71 -1.00 1.82
C GLU A 98 12.84 -1.03 0.81
N GLN A 99 13.02 -2.13 0.11
CA GLN A 99 14.01 -2.32 -0.95
C GLN A 99 13.51 -1.77 -2.30
N GLY A 100 12.25 -1.34 -2.37
CA GLY A 100 11.61 -0.83 -3.59
C GLY A 100 11.10 -1.93 -4.51
N ASN A 101 11.05 -3.20 -4.07
CA ASN A 101 10.36 -4.24 -4.83
C ASN A 101 8.85 -3.98 -4.80
N LEU A 102 8.21 -4.19 -5.94
CA LEU A 102 6.75 -4.15 -6.05
C LEU A 102 6.15 -5.49 -5.65
N TYR A 103 5.06 -5.42 -4.91
CA TYR A 103 4.15 -6.54 -4.66
C TYR A 103 2.83 -6.20 -5.31
N VAL A 104 2.44 -6.97 -6.31
CA VAL A 104 1.26 -6.71 -7.14
C VAL A 104 0.34 -7.91 -7.08
N VAL A 105 -0.93 -7.68 -6.80
CA VAL A 105 -1.94 -8.74 -6.85
C VAL A 105 -2.44 -8.87 -8.27
N ALA A 106 -2.34 -10.09 -8.82
CA ALA A 106 -2.97 -10.52 -10.06
C ALA A 106 -4.17 -11.41 -9.72
N GLU A 107 -5.34 -11.08 -10.23
CA GLU A 107 -6.59 -11.81 -9.98
C GLU A 107 -7.44 -11.93 -11.24
N ASP A 108 -8.43 -12.83 -11.24
CA ASP A 108 -9.33 -13.01 -12.39
C ASP A 108 -9.97 -11.70 -12.82
N ARG A 109 -10.03 -11.47 -14.15
CA ARG A 109 -10.64 -10.28 -14.74
C ARG A 109 -12.17 -10.31 -14.63
N ASP A 110 -12.73 -11.45 -14.99
CA ASP A 110 -14.18 -11.64 -15.09
C ASP A 110 -14.67 -12.43 -13.87
N ILE A 111 -14.92 -11.71 -12.79
CA ILE A 111 -15.44 -12.30 -11.56
C ILE A 111 -16.96 -12.31 -11.62
N GLU A 112 -17.53 -13.50 -11.64
CA GLU A 112 -18.99 -13.67 -11.62
C GLU A 112 -19.53 -13.36 -10.21
N ALA A 113 -20.44 -12.40 -10.12
CA ALA A 113 -21.09 -12.09 -8.86
C ALA A 113 -22.01 -13.23 -8.43
N VAL A 114 -21.86 -13.72 -7.23
CA VAL A 114 -22.71 -14.75 -6.62
C VAL A 114 -23.42 -14.22 -5.39
N MET A 115 -24.60 -14.74 -5.11
CA MET A 115 -25.30 -14.43 -3.86
C MET A 115 -24.88 -15.42 -2.78
N LYS A 116 -24.38 -14.90 -1.66
CA LYS A 116 -24.06 -15.68 -0.48
C LYS A 116 -24.62 -14.97 0.76
N ASP A 117 -25.45 -15.67 1.54
CA ASP A 117 -26.05 -15.15 2.76
C ASP A 117 -26.77 -13.78 2.58
N ASP A 118 -27.50 -13.63 1.45
CA ASP A 118 -28.20 -12.41 1.01
C ASP A 118 -27.26 -11.24 0.57
N GLU A 119 -25.96 -11.49 0.43
CA GLU A 119 -24.98 -10.53 -0.08
C GLU A 119 -24.47 -10.92 -1.47
N VAL A 120 -24.16 -9.90 -2.29
CA VAL A 120 -23.49 -10.10 -3.58
C VAL A 120 -21.98 -10.17 -3.31
N VAL A 121 -21.40 -11.32 -3.56
CA VAL A 121 -19.96 -11.53 -3.45
C VAL A 121 -19.36 -11.85 -4.81
N CYS A 122 -18.15 -11.41 -5.02
CA CYS A 122 -17.38 -11.64 -6.25
C CYS A 122 -16.13 -12.46 -5.91
N PRO A 123 -16.26 -13.80 -5.82
CA PRO A 123 -15.14 -14.64 -5.43
C PRO A 123 -14.10 -14.70 -6.55
N THR A 124 -12.85 -14.44 -6.21
CA THR A 124 -11.72 -14.65 -7.10
C THR A 124 -11.31 -16.13 -7.06
N GLU A 125 -11.20 -16.80 -8.21
CA GLU A 125 -10.76 -18.20 -8.28
C GLU A 125 -9.24 -18.33 -8.40
N HIS A 126 -8.59 -17.41 -9.14
CA HIS A 126 -7.14 -17.36 -9.29
C HIS A 126 -6.61 -16.05 -8.76
N CYS A 127 -5.67 -16.14 -7.84
CA CYS A 127 -5.04 -14.99 -7.23
C CYS A 127 -3.57 -15.28 -6.95
N GLU A 128 -2.72 -14.42 -7.46
CA GLU A 128 -1.27 -14.49 -7.27
C GLU A 128 -0.77 -13.16 -6.70
N VAL A 129 0.25 -13.20 -5.86
CA VAL A 129 1.04 -12.02 -5.50
C VAL A 129 2.37 -12.09 -6.25
N TRP A 130 2.63 -11.14 -7.13
CA TRP A 130 3.87 -11.05 -7.86
C TRP A 130 4.84 -10.11 -7.14
N ARG A 131 6.06 -10.58 -6.93
CA ARG A 131 7.17 -9.74 -6.49
C ARG A 131 8.00 -9.34 -7.71
N VAL A 132 8.03 -8.03 -7.97
CA VAL A 132 8.70 -7.44 -9.14
C VAL A 132 9.81 -6.51 -8.65
N SER A 133 11.01 -6.69 -9.18
CA SER A 133 12.16 -5.82 -8.84
C SER A 133 11.95 -4.38 -9.35
N PRO A 134 12.69 -3.38 -8.85
CA PRO A 134 12.65 -2.02 -9.36
C PRO A 134 13.00 -1.87 -10.85
N SER A 135 13.69 -2.89 -11.43
CA SER A 135 14.01 -2.96 -12.86
C SER A 135 12.88 -3.56 -13.71
N GLY A 136 11.80 -4.07 -13.10
CA GLY A 136 10.70 -4.73 -13.80
C GLY A 136 10.88 -6.24 -14.00
N GLU A 137 11.86 -6.87 -13.35
CA GLU A 137 12.02 -8.32 -13.37
C GLU A 137 11.07 -8.98 -12.36
N VAL A 138 10.32 -9.97 -12.81
CA VAL A 138 9.45 -10.77 -11.94
C VAL A 138 10.31 -11.76 -11.16
N ALA A 139 10.56 -11.48 -9.90
CA ALA A 139 11.39 -12.28 -9.01
C ALA A 139 10.64 -13.48 -8.42
N ALA A 140 9.33 -13.37 -8.20
CA ALA A 140 8.49 -14.45 -7.69
C ALA A 140 7.03 -14.25 -8.10
N LYS A 141 6.29 -15.36 -8.15
CA LYS A 141 4.83 -15.43 -8.25
C LYS A 141 4.35 -16.37 -7.17
N LEU A 142 3.61 -15.85 -6.23
CA LEU A 142 3.11 -16.56 -5.07
C LEU A 142 1.63 -16.86 -5.31
N ASP A 143 1.30 -18.12 -5.57
CA ASP A 143 -0.08 -18.56 -5.77
C ASP A 143 -0.77 -18.68 -4.42
N ILE A 144 -1.79 -17.85 -4.21
CA ILE A 144 -2.61 -17.79 -3.01
C ILE A 144 -4.08 -18.14 -3.28
N SER A 145 -4.37 -18.67 -4.47
CA SER A 145 -5.73 -18.95 -4.95
C SER A 145 -6.54 -19.83 -4.00
N GLU A 146 -5.90 -20.84 -3.39
CA GLU A 146 -6.58 -21.76 -2.47
C GLU A 146 -7.20 -21.01 -1.27
N TYR A 147 -6.46 -20.10 -0.67
CA TYR A 147 -6.89 -19.36 0.52
C TYR A 147 -7.92 -18.29 0.16
N VAL A 148 -7.72 -17.58 -0.94
CA VAL A 148 -8.64 -16.57 -1.44
C VAL A 148 -9.99 -17.20 -1.78
N LYS A 149 -9.99 -18.36 -2.42
CA LYS A 149 -11.20 -19.11 -2.76
C LYS A 149 -11.96 -19.62 -1.53
N GLN A 150 -11.27 -20.16 -0.51
CA GLN A 150 -11.88 -20.61 0.73
C GLN A 150 -12.62 -19.50 1.46
N GLU A 151 -12.06 -18.31 1.49
CA GLU A 151 -12.58 -17.17 2.23
C GLU A 151 -13.59 -16.36 1.41
N VAL A 152 -13.82 -16.70 0.14
CA VAL A 152 -14.63 -15.90 -0.79
C VAL A 152 -14.13 -14.45 -0.80
N PHE A 153 -12.83 -14.30 -1.06
CA PHE A 153 -12.08 -13.08 -0.81
C PHE A 153 -11.70 -12.41 -2.14
N SER A 154 -11.87 -11.11 -2.23
CA SER A 154 -11.35 -10.29 -3.32
C SER A 154 -10.39 -9.25 -2.74
N PRO A 155 -9.09 -9.32 -3.04
CA PRO A 155 -8.10 -8.38 -2.50
C PRO A 155 -8.44 -6.93 -2.89
N ARG A 156 -8.41 -6.03 -1.91
CA ARG A 156 -8.62 -4.60 -2.11
C ARG A 156 -7.47 -3.76 -1.60
N MET A 157 -6.66 -4.30 -0.70
CA MET A 157 -5.41 -3.71 -0.26
C MET A 157 -4.36 -4.76 -0.03
N ILE A 158 -3.11 -4.35 -0.21
CA ILE A 158 -1.93 -5.13 0.09
C ILE A 158 -0.96 -4.27 0.91
N ALA A 159 -0.39 -4.86 1.95
CA ALA A 159 0.73 -4.28 2.68
C ALA A 159 1.82 -5.34 2.87
N VAL A 160 3.08 -4.90 2.91
CA VAL A 160 4.22 -5.78 3.14
C VAL A 160 5.00 -5.25 4.35
N ALA A 161 5.17 -6.10 5.35
CA ALA A 161 5.94 -5.78 6.54
C ALA A 161 7.44 -5.74 6.25
N GLY A 162 8.22 -5.13 7.14
CA GLY A 162 9.68 -5.05 7.00
C GLY A 162 10.40 -6.40 7.01
N ASN A 163 9.78 -7.44 7.56
CA ASN A 163 10.27 -8.82 7.51
C ASN A 163 9.83 -9.60 6.24
N GLY A 164 9.08 -8.96 5.33
CA GLY A 164 8.58 -9.54 4.10
C GLY A 164 7.22 -10.23 4.21
N ASP A 165 6.61 -10.32 5.39
CA ASP A 165 5.26 -10.88 5.55
C ASP A 165 4.24 -10.02 4.79
N ILE A 166 3.32 -10.68 4.08
CA ILE A 166 2.34 -10.07 3.17
C ILE A 166 0.97 -10.11 3.81
N TYR A 167 0.26 -8.99 3.77
CA TYR A 167 -1.08 -8.82 4.32
C TYR A 167 -2.03 -8.39 3.22
N LEU A 168 -3.16 -9.08 3.10
CA LEU A 168 -4.22 -8.77 2.15
C LEU A 168 -5.52 -8.52 2.89
N SER A 169 -6.20 -7.42 2.57
CA SER A 169 -7.55 -7.17 3.06
C SER A 169 -8.58 -7.23 1.95
N THR A 170 -9.81 -7.62 2.29
CA THR A 170 -10.97 -7.57 1.40
C THR A 170 -11.81 -6.32 1.66
N GLN A 171 -12.64 -5.97 0.69
CA GLN A 171 -13.62 -4.89 0.83
C GLN A 171 -14.93 -5.37 1.49
N ASN A 172 -15.20 -6.67 1.45
CA ASN A 172 -16.46 -7.24 1.94
C ASN A 172 -16.45 -7.28 3.46
N ASP A 173 -17.19 -6.38 4.07
CA ASP A 173 -17.44 -6.19 5.52
C ASP A 173 -16.24 -6.34 6.45
N GLY A 174 -15.06 -6.26 5.89
CA GLY A 174 -13.81 -6.00 6.55
C GLY A 174 -13.51 -6.84 7.78
N THR A 175 -13.95 -8.10 7.78
CA THR A 175 -13.85 -8.93 8.99
C THR A 175 -12.54 -9.69 9.10
N ALA A 176 -11.71 -9.66 8.06
CA ALA A 176 -10.47 -10.41 8.08
C ALA A 176 -9.37 -9.80 7.20
N VAL A 177 -8.15 -10.03 7.62
CA VAL A 177 -6.94 -9.85 6.83
C VAL A 177 -6.26 -11.20 6.70
N LEU A 178 -5.89 -11.61 5.49
CA LEU A 178 -5.10 -12.80 5.25
C LEU A 178 -3.62 -12.44 5.33
N ALA A 179 -2.84 -13.20 6.09
CA ALA A 179 -1.42 -13.01 6.24
C ALA A 179 -0.64 -14.21 5.68
N PHE A 180 0.44 -13.90 4.95
CA PHE A 180 1.35 -14.86 4.34
C PHE A 180 2.79 -14.49 4.69
N ASP A 181 3.70 -15.46 4.69
CA ASP A 181 5.12 -15.15 4.77
C ASP A 181 5.70 -14.65 3.43
N ALA A 182 6.98 -14.33 3.41
CA ALA A 182 7.67 -13.81 2.22
C ALA A 182 7.74 -14.81 1.05
N GLU A 183 7.53 -16.09 1.32
CA GLU A 183 7.47 -17.19 0.36
C GLU A 183 6.06 -17.48 -0.14
N GLY A 184 5.03 -16.81 0.41
CA GLY A 184 3.61 -16.99 0.08
C GLY A 184 2.92 -18.12 0.84
N ASN A 185 3.57 -18.69 1.87
CA ASN A 185 2.89 -19.65 2.72
C ASN A 185 1.90 -18.93 3.64
N PHE A 186 0.71 -19.48 3.76
CA PHE A 186 -0.32 -18.92 4.64
C PHE A 186 0.12 -18.99 6.10
N LEU A 187 0.06 -17.85 6.77
CA LEU A 187 0.35 -17.75 8.20
C LEU A 187 -0.93 -17.85 9.01
N ASN A 188 -1.84 -16.91 8.80
CA ASN A 188 -3.08 -16.81 9.54
C ASN A 188 -4.12 -15.94 8.84
N LYS A 189 -5.36 -16.10 9.32
CA LYS A 189 -6.45 -15.15 9.13
C LYS A 189 -6.60 -14.31 10.38
N ILE A 190 -6.34 -13.02 10.27
CA ILE A 190 -6.56 -12.06 11.35
C ILE A 190 -8.02 -11.63 11.27
N SER A 191 -8.79 -11.99 12.31
CA SER A 191 -10.20 -11.62 12.40
C SER A 191 -10.43 -10.68 13.57
N TYR A 192 -11.36 -9.75 13.42
CA TYR A 192 -11.83 -8.84 14.46
C TYR A 192 -13.36 -8.82 14.50
N ASP A 193 -13.91 -8.46 15.64
CA ASP A 193 -15.37 -8.45 15.79
C ASP A 193 -15.98 -7.31 14.94
N TYR A 194 -16.60 -7.67 13.82
CA TYR A 194 -17.23 -6.74 12.88
C TYR A 194 -18.40 -5.94 13.52
N LYS A 195 -18.96 -6.43 14.63
CA LYS A 195 -20.00 -5.68 15.38
C LYS A 195 -19.41 -4.51 16.16
N VAL A 196 -18.10 -4.59 16.41
CA VAL A 196 -17.36 -3.55 17.14
C VAL A 196 -16.56 -2.70 16.18
N TYR A 197 -15.87 -3.33 15.23
CA TYR A 197 -14.93 -2.66 14.34
C TYR A 197 -15.24 -2.93 12.88
N THR A 198 -15.07 -1.92 12.06
CA THR A 198 -15.16 -2.04 10.60
C THR A 198 -13.86 -1.58 9.95
N LEU A 199 -13.22 -2.44 9.17
CA LEU A 199 -12.11 -2.07 8.31
C LEU A 199 -12.67 -1.55 6.98
N ARG A 200 -12.44 -0.28 6.72
CA ARG A 200 -12.77 0.30 5.41
C ARG A 200 -11.50 0.71 4.67
N THR A 201 -10.77 -0.29 4.16
CA THR A 201 -9.62 -0.10 3.26
C THR A 201 -8.41 0.65 3.81
N ALA A 202 -8.35 0.97 5.10
CA ALA A 202 -7.21 1.67 5.67
C ALA A 202 -6.22 0.69 6.32
N MET A 203 -5.32 0.14 5.52
CA MET A 203 -4.24 -0.74 5.97
C MET A 203 -2.94 -0.34 5.28
N GLY A 204 -1.83 -0.39 6.00
CA GLY A 204 -0.53 -0.10 5.43
C GLY A 204 0.61 -0.33 6.40
N ARG A 205 1.84 -0.25 5.90
CA ARG A 205 3.04 -0.37 6.71
C ARG A 205 3.32 0.93 7.45
N GLY A 206 3.75 0.83 8.71
CA GLY A 206 4.32 1.92 9.49
C GLY A 206 5.82 2.10 9.25
N ARG A 207 6.39 3.17 9.79
CA ARG A 207 7.82 3.47 9.69
C ARG A 207 8.71 2.43 10.42
N ASP A 208 8.16 1.74 11.39
CA ASP A 208 8.82 0.64 12.13
C ASP A 208 8.81 -0.70 11.39
N GLY A 209 8.25 -0.73 10.17
CA GLY A 209 8.14 -1.94 9.36
C GLY A 209 6.96 -2.86 9.70
N LYS A 210 6.17 -2.55 10.71
CA LYS A 210 4.96 -3.31 11.05
C LYS A 210 3.78 -2.87 10.20
N VAL A 211 2.76 -3.71 10.12
CA VAL A 211 1.51 -3.41 9.39
C VAL A 211 0.44 -2.96 10.38
N TYR A 212 -0.24 -1.89 10.02
CA TYR A 212 -1.30 -1.26 10.81
C TYR A 212 -2.59 -1.18 10.02
N ALA A 213 -3.70 -1.29 10.72
CA ALA A 213 -5.02 -1.00 10.18
C ALA A 213 -5.69 0.11 11.00
N VAL A 214 -6.49 0.92 10.32
CA VAL A 214 -7.39 1.87 10.97
C VAL A 214 -8.79 1.30 10.87
N LEU A 215 -9.38 1.04 12.03
CA LEU A 215 -10.71 0.50 12.19
C LEU A 215 -11.66 1.59 12.70
N TRP A 216 -12.88 1.58 12.23
CA TRP A 216 -13.92 2.42 12.79
C TRP A 216 -14.64 1.67 13.93
N ASP A 217 -14.76 2.32 15.10
CA ASP A 217 -15.53 1.79 16.22
C ASP A 217 -17.02 2.05 16.00
N SER A 218 -17.74 1.04 15.55
CA SER A 218 -19.17 1.13 15.27
C SER A 218 -20.05 1.18 16.51
N ILE A 219 -19.52 0.80 17.69
CA ILE A 219 -20.25 0.84 18.96
C ILE A 219 -20.20 2.25 19.56
N ALA A 220 -19.04 2.88 19.53
CA ALA A 220 -18.88 4.22 20.07
C ALA A 220 -19.80 5.23 19.34
N ASN A 221 -20.05 5.02 18.05
CA ASN A 221 -20.94 5.83 17.19
C ASN A 221 -20.71 7.36 17.33
N ASP A 222 -19.50 7.73 17.74
CA ASP A 222 -19.07 9.11 17.99
C ASP A 222 -17.95 9.56 17.04
N GLY A 223 -17.66 8.74 16.00
CA GLY A 223 -16.56 8.97 15.06
C GLY A 223 -15.21 8.52 15.58
N THR A 224 -15.16 7.73 16.66
CA THR A 224 -13.92 7.13 17.14
C THR A 224 -13.38 6.16 16.11
N SER A 225 -12.10 6.29 15.84
CA SER A 225 -11.31 5.30 15.08
C SER A 225 -10.21 4.75 15.97
N VAL A 226 -9.80 3.54 15.68
CA VAL A 226 -8.72 2.88 16.40
C VAL A 226 -7.63 2.46 15.42
N ILE A 227 -6.39 2.58 15.84
CA ILE A 227 -5.23 2.04 15.13
C ILE A 227 -4.86 0.73 15.83
N VAL A 228 -4.70 -0.33 15.03
CA VAL A 228 -4.28 -1.63 15.51
C VAL A 228 -3.07 -2.12 14.72
N GLU A 229 -2.10 -2.72 15.38
CA GLU A 229 -1.04 -3.50 14.74
C GLU A 229 -1.63 -4.84 14.31
N LEU A 230 -1.29 -5.31 13.12
CA LEU A 230 -1.68 -6.61 12.62
C LEU A 230 -0.53 -7.60 12.83
N ASP A 231 -0.76 -8.64 13.62
CA ASP A 231 0.18 -9.74 13.83
C ASP A 231 -0.24 -10.97 13.02
N GLY A 232 0.33 -11.09 11.82
CA GLY A 232 0.03 -12.19 10.91
C GLY A 232 0.50 -13.55 11.44
N ARG A 233 1.57 -13.59 12.26
CA ARG A 233 2.11 -14.85 12.77
C ARG A 233 1.27 -15.44 13.89
N ASN A 234 0.68 -14.58 14.70
CA ASN A 234 -0.22 -15.00 15.79
C ASN A 234 -1.71 -14.94 15.39
N GLY A 235 -2.04 -14.39 14.24
CA GLY A 235 -3.44 -14.25 13.77
C GLY A 235 -4.25 -13.28 14.64
N SER A 236 -3.62 -12.26 15.21
CA SER A 236 -4.23 -11.36 16.18
C SER A 236 -4.02 -9.89 15.81
N ILE A 237 -4.82 -9.03 16.40
CA ILE A 237 -4.55 -7.60 16.47
C ILE A 237 -3.80 -7.29 17.76
N GLY A 238 -2.84 -6.36 17.68
CA GLY A 238 -2.10 -5.86 18.84
C GLY A 238 -2.90 -4.86 19.66
N ASP A 239 -2.20 -4.10 20.48
CA ASP A 239 -2.81 -3.07 21.33
C ASP A 239 -3.58 -2.05 20.50
N VAL A 240 -4.77 -1.74 20.97
CA VAL A 240 -5.67 -0.80 20.33
C VAL A 240 -5.36 0.61 20.81
N THR A 241 -5.00 1.49 19.88
CA THR A 241 -4.81 2.90 20.15
C THR A 241 -6.00 3.69 19.61
N SER A 242 -6.84 4.22 20.51
CA SER A 242 -8.00 5.01 20.13
C SER A 242 -7.63 6.45 19.84
N PHE A 243 -8.20 7.03 18.79
CA PHE A 243 -8.13 8.46 18.54
C PHE A 243 -9.49 8.99 18.06
N LEU A 244 -9.86 10.13 18.62
CA LEU A 244 -11.11 10.78 18.26
C LEU A 244 -10.94 11.55 16.95
N LEU A 245 -11.79 11.20 16.01
CA LEU A 245 -12.02 11.99 14.83
C LEU A 245 -13.48 12.37 14.82
N HIS A 246 -13.73 13.64 14.66
CA HIS A 246 -15.06 14.20 14.75
C HIS A 246 -16.09 13.47 13.90
N SER A 247 -17.27 13.40 14.42
CA SER A 247 -18.48 12.65 14.11
C SER A 247 -19.16 12.91 12.75
N ASP A 248 -18.43 13.21 11.69
CA ASP A 248 -19.03 13.45 10.37
C ASP A 248 -19.18 12.21 9.50
N GLY A 249 -18.90 11.03 10.07
CA GLY A 249 -18.96 9.75 9.32
C GLY A 249 -17.82 9.55 8.33
N SER A 250 -16.77 10.35 8.41
CA SER A 250 -15.62 10.28 7.53
C SER A 250 -14.80 9.04 7.80
N PHE A 251 -14.55 8.25 6.74
CA PHE A 251 -13.77 7.03 6.82
C PHE A 251 -12.31 7.30 6.43
N TYR A 252 -11.40 6.50 7.01
CA TYR A 252 -10.01 6.45 6.58
C TYR A 252 -9.87 5.49 5.43
N ASN A 253 -9.10 5.90 4.44
CA ASN A 253 -8.98 5.17 3.18
C ASN A 253 -7.56 4.65 2.94
N CYS A 254 -6.55 5.25 3.54
CA CYS A 254 -5.16 4.87 3.32
C CYS A 254 -4.31 5.05 4.58
N VAL A 255 -3.33 4.17 4.73
CA VAL A 255 -2.25 4.25 5.71
C VAL A 255 -0.94 4.04 4.97
N CYS A 256 0.07 4.87 5.25
CA CYS A 256 1.41 4.68 4.74
C CYS A 256 2.45 5.15 5.78
N PRO A 257 3.73 4.75 5.63
CA PRO A 257 4.78 5.18 6.55
C PRO A 257 5.00 6.68 6.45
N GLY A 258 5.15 7.35 7.58
CA GLY A 258 5.50 8.77 7.62
C GLY A 258 7.02 8.96 7.56
N ARG A 259 7.46 10.12 7.10
CA ARG A 259 8.87 10.50 7.16
C ARG A 259 9.29 10.96 8.57
N ASP A 260 8.46 11.78 9.20
CA ASP A 260 8.69 12.41 10.51
C ASP A 260 7.69 11.98 11.58
N CYS A 261 6.77 11.09 11.24
CA CYS A 261 5.81 10.42 12.12
C CYS A 261 5.80 8.92 11.81
N ASP A 262 5.11 8.13 12.60
CA ASP A 262 5.08 6.67 12.40
C ASP A 262 4.12 6.27 11.29
N LEU A 263 2.96 6.92 11.24
CA LEU A 263 1.93 6.69 10.24
C LEU A 263 1.47 8.02 9.63
N VAL A 264 1.20 7.99 8.32
CA VAL A 264 0.38 8.98 7.64
C VAL A 264 -0.94 8.34 7.27
N ILE A 265 -2.03 8.96 7.69
CA ILE A 265 -3.38 8.42 7.53
C ILE A 265 -4.22 9.44 6.75
N PHE A 266 -4.96 8.99 5.75
CA PHE A 266 -5.86 9.81 4.96
C PHE A 266 -7.30 9.36 5.12
N GLY A 267 -8.21 10.31 5.23
CA GLY A 267 -9.65 10.10 5.32
C GLY A 267 -10.45 11.36 5.05
N GLY A 268 -11.75 11.32 5.25
CA GLY A 268 -12.66 12.43 4.98
C GLY A 268 -12.30 13.74 5.69
N GLN A 269 -11.56 13.68 6.80
CA GLN A 269 -11.08 14.87 7.51
C GLN A 269 -9.75 15.43 6.99
N GLY A 270 -9.13 14.78 6.02
CA GLY A 270 -7.85 15.17 5.45
C GLY A 270 -6.72 14.19 5.77
N ILE A 271 -5.51 14.71 5.95
CA ILE A 271 -4.30 13.93 6.19
C ILE A 271 -3.85 14.12 7.62
N LEU A 272 -3.48 13.04 8.28
CA LEU A 272 -2.96 13.04 9.65
C LEU A 272 -1.58 12.41 9.68
N GLY A 273 -0.60 13.05 10.31
CA GLY A 273 0.63 12.41 10.78
C GLY A 273 0.44 11.96 12.22
N TYR A 274 0.60 10.68 12.48
CA TYR A 274 0.35 10.07 13.78
C TYR A 274 1.63 9.48 14.37
N ASP A 275 1.82 9.68 15.67
CA ASP A 275 2.93 9.14 16.44
C ASP A 275 2.39 8.05 17.38
N LEU A 276 2.83 6.82 17.16
CA LEU A 276 2.39 5.65 17.92
C LEU A 276 2.91 5.68 19.35
N GLY A 277 4.14 6.16 19.55
CA GLY A 277 4.78 6.18 20.86
C GLY A 277 4.09 7.13 21.84
N SER A 278 3.62 8.29 21.37
CA SER A 278 2.86 9.26 22.17
C SER A 278 1.34 9.11 22.03
N ALA A 279 0.87 8.22 21.17
CA ALA A 279 -0.53 8.01 20.84
C ALA A 279 -1.24 9.32 20.45
N SER A 280 -0.61 10.14 19.60
CA SER A 280 -1.11 11.46 19.29
C SER A 280 -0.92 11.87 17.82
N ILE A 281 -1.79 12.79 17.37
CA ILE A 281 -1.66 13.45 16.07
C ILE A 281 -0.52 14.46 16.16
N LYS A 282 0.54 14.26 15.39
CA LYS A 282 1.71 15.12 15.32
C LYS A 282 1.46 16.35 14.44
N TRP A 283 0.76 16.14 13.33
CA TRP A 283 0.33 17.20 12.41
C TRP A 283 -0.93 16.80 11.65
N LYS A 284 -1.62 17.79 11.11
CA LYS A 284 -2.85 17.60 10.33
C LYS A 284 -2.88 18.58 9.16
N VAL A 285 -3.34 18.11 7.99
CA VAL A 285 -3.79 18.92 6.86
C VAL A 285 -5.28 18.67 6.71
N SER A 286 -6.10 19.69 7.00
CA SER A 286 -7.57 19.53 6.99
C SER A 286 -8.10 19.33 5.56
N ALA A 287 -9.24 18.65 5.42
CA ALA A 287 -9.86 18.40 4.12
C ALA A 287 -10.08 19.68 3.30
N GLY A 288 -10.51 20.77 3.93
CA GLY A 288 -10.72 22.07 3.26
C GLY A 288 -9.44 22.77 2.80
N GLU A 289 -8.26 22.26 3.18
CA GLU A 289 -6.95 22.76 2.71
C GLU A 289 -6.39 21.93 1.55
N LEU A 290 -7.02 20.79 1.22
CA LEU A 290 -6.62 19.93 0.13
C LEU A 290 -7.09 20.48 -1.22
N PRO A 291 -6.33 20.30 -2.30
CA PRO A 291 -6.71 20.78 -3.63
C PRO A 291 -7.75 19.89 -4.34
N PHE A 292 -8.32 18.90 -3.65
CA PHE A 292 -9.30 17.93 -4.16
C PHE A 292 -10.33 17.58 -3.09
N SER A 293 -11.47 17.01 -3.50
CA SER A 293 -12.48 16.49 -2.57
C SER A 293 -11.98 15.21 -1.90
N THR A 294 -12.26 15.05 -0.61
CA THR A 294 -11.92 13.82 0.15
C THR A 294 -13.01 12.75 0.09
N GLU A 295 -14.05 12.94 -0.72
CA GLU A 295 -15.20 12.02 -0.81
C GLU A 295 -14.93 10.73 -1.60
N GLY A 296 -13.72 10.57 -2.17
CA GLY A 296 -13.34 9.41 -2.97
C GLY A 296 -12.31 8.50 -2.29
N TYR A 297 -12.11 7.31 -2.86
CA TYR A 297 -11.00 6.43 -2.52
C TYR A 297 -9.78 6.86 -3.31
N PHE A 298 -8.89 7.58 -2.68
CA PHE A 298 -7.65 8.05 -3.31
C PHE A 298 -6.47 7.21 -2.84
N PRO A 299 -5.79 6.49 -3.73
CA PRO A 299 -4.48 5.90 -3.39
C PRO A 299 -3.52 7.01 -2.95
N MET A 300 -2.78 6.75 -1.88
CA MET A 300 -1.88 7.70 -1.26
C MET A 300 -0.54 7.04 -0.96
N VAL A 301 0.53 7.81 -1.09
CA VAL A 301 1.87 7.38 -0.67
C VAL A 301 2.68 8.56 -0.16
N THR A 302 3.56 8.33 0.81
CA THR A 302 4.52 9.32 1.28
C THR A 302 5.81 9.23 0.46
N LEU A 303 6.28 10.38 0.00
CA LEU A 303 7.53 10.51 -0.76
C LEU A 303 8.73 10.76 0.19
N PRO A 304 9.96 10.48 -0.26
CA PRO A 304 11.16 10.71 0.54
C PRO A 304 11.37 12.17 0.98
N ASP A 305 10.84 13.14 0.23
CA ASP A 305 10.89 14.57 0.57
C ASP A 305 9.80 15.00 1.57
N GLY A 306 9.03 14.04 2.10
CA GLY A 306 7.99 14.25 3.12
C GLY A 306 6.66 14.71 2.57
N ARG A 307 6.51 14.92 1.25
CA ARG A 307 5.20 15.18 0.67
C ARG A 307 4.39 13.90 0.58
N VAL A 308 3.09 14.07 0.65
CA VAL A 308 2.11 13.01 0.39
C VAL A 308 1.61 13.16 -1.03
N LEU A 309 1.69 12.10 -1.80
CA LEU A 309 1.23 12.04 -3.18
C LEU A 309 -0.11 11.34 -3.24
N PHE A 310 -1.07 11.96 -3.90
CA PHE A 310 -2.40 11.41 -4.17
C PHE A 310 -2.62 11.25 -5.67
N LEU A 311 -3.33 10.18 -6.02
CA LEU A 311 -3.87 9.96 -7.35
C LEU A 311 -5.36 10.36 -7.33
N ASP A 312 -5.68 11.52 -7.90
CA ASP A 312 -7.05 11.99 -8.09
C ASP A 312 -7.51 11.60 -9.50
N ARG A 313 -8.47 10.68 -9.56
CA ARG A 313 -9.06 10.19 -10.81
C ARG A 313 -10.25 11.00 -11.27
N ASN A 314 -10.62 12.04 -10.51
CA ASN A 314 -11.73 12.93 -10.83
C ASN A 314 -13.00 12.17 -11.27
N TYR A 315 -13.47 11.27 -10.43
CA TYR A 315 -14.70 10.54 -10.69
C TYR A 315 -15.90 11.47 -10.71
N LYS A 316 -16.79 11.26 -11.69
CA LYS A 316 -18.12 11.85 -11.71
C LYS A 316 -19.17 10.77 -11.61
N TRP A 317 -20.27 11.11 -10.99
CA TRP A 317 -21.50 10.31 -11.12
C TRP A 317 -22.01 10.44 -12.54
N ASP A 318 -22.22 9.32 -13.23
CA ASP A 318 -22.85 9.30 -14.54
C ASP A 318 -24.37 9.25 -14.36
N GLU A 319 -25.02 10.40 -14.51
CA GLU A 319 -26.48 10.51 -14.41
C GLU A 319 -27.20 9.84 -15.59
N ASP A 320 -26.51 9.62 -16.71
CA ASP A 320 -27.06 9.05 -17.93
C ASP A 320 -26.95 7.50 -17.97
N ASP A 321 -26.09 6.90 -17.15
CA ASP A 321 -25.94 5.44 -17.02
C ASP A 321 -26.20 4.96 -15.58
N PRO A 322 -27.43 4.57 -15.25
CA PRO A 322 -27.78 4.11 -13.92
C PRO A 322 -27.09 2.81 -13.49
N THR A 323 -26.40 2.12 -14.40
CA THR A 323 -25.61 0.91 -14.10
C THR A 323 -24.16 1.22 -13.79
N ASN A 324 -23.64 2.35 -14.26
CA ASN A 324 -22.28 2.84 -14.02
C ASN A 324 -22.31 4.02 -13.06
N MET A 325 -22.26 3.73 -11.78
CA MET A 325 -22.37 4.75 -10.74
C MET A 325 -21.25 5.80 -10.75
N TRP A 326 -20.06 5.44 -11.24
CA TRP A 326 -18.91 6.32 -11.28
C TRP A 326 -18.09 6.13 -12.56
N VAL A 327 -17.93 7.20 -13.31
CA VAL A 327 -17.04 7.25 -14.47
C VAL A 327 -15.88 8.20 -14.20
N VAL A 328 -14.71 7.88 -14.74
CA VAL A 328 -13.57 8.81 -14.69
C VAL A 328 -13.91 10.00 -15.59
N ALA A 329 -14.13 11.16 -14.96
CA ALA A 329 -14.26 12.40 -15.68
C ALA A 329 -12.87 12.85 -16.18
N GLU A 330 -12.84 13.80 -17.10
CA GLU A 330 -11.63 14.28 -17.74
C GLU A 330 -10.48 14.56 -16.74
N GLY A 331 -9.36 13.85 -16.94
CA GLY A 331 -8.06 14.17 -16.40
C GLY A 331 -7.77 13.61 -15.00
N THR A 332 -6.95 12.57 -14.98
CA THR A 332 -6.25 12.12 -13.77
C THR A 332 -5.24 13.17 -13.33
N LYS A 333 -5.16 13.46 -12.04
CA LYS A 333 -4.19 14.42 -11.46
C LYS A 333 -3.37 13.78 -10.36
N PHE A 334 -2.15 14.25 -10.24
CA PHE A 334 -1.27 13.96 -9.12
C PHE A 334 -1.18 15.18 -8.21
N HIS A 335 -1.58 15.03 -6.95
CA HIS A 335 -1.48 16.09 -5.95
C HIS A 335 -0.35 15.79 -4.97
N TYR A 336 0.65 16.64 -4.95
CA TYR A 336 1.77 16.62 -4.01
C TYR A 336 1.43 17.58 -2.86
N VAL A 337 1.17 17.03 -1.69
CA VAL A 337 0.76 17.79 -0.50
C VAL A 337 1.87 17.75 0.53
N PRO A 338 2.39 18.90 1.02
CA PRO A 338 3.36 18.91 2.10
C PRO A 338 2.77 18.30 3.39
N ALA A 339 3.47 17.34 3.98
CA ALA A 339 3.05 16.67 5.19
C ALA A 339 3.24 17.50 6.47
N ALA A 340 4.07 18.54 6.43
CA ALA A 340 4.27 19.44 7.56
C ALA A 340 4.14 20.89 7.09
N ARG A 341 3.23 21.63 7.72
CA ARG A 341 3.30 23.09 7.75
C ARG A 341 3.99 23.50 9.04
N GLN A 342 5.04 24.28 8.91
CA GLN A 342 5.67 24.94 10.04
C GLN A 342 4.73 25.96 10.68
#